data_a33999a79c61e197655beaffbf0cd779
#
_entry.id   a33999a79c61e197655beaffbf0cd779
#
_cell.length_a   1.000
_cell.length_b   1.000
_cell.length_c   1.000
_cell.angle_alpha   90.00
_cell.angle_beta   90.00
_cell.angle_gamma   90.00
#
_symmetry.space_group_name_H-M   'P 1'
#
loop_
_entity.id
_entity.type
_entity.pdbx_description
1 polymer ?
#
loop_
_entity_poly.entity_id
_entity_poly.type
_entity_poly.pdbx_seq_one_letter_code
_entity_poly.pdbx_strand_id
1 'polypeptide(L)' 'MKYYLISYDLKTPGQNYSGLYDAIKSLGEWRHPMESTWVVLTDDNTTAVMIRENLKKYLDTGDLVFVVNVSSAE' A
#
# COMPACT_ATOMS: atom_id res chain seq x y z
N MET A 1 -6.16 15.64 5.17
CA MET A 1 -5.36 14.61 4.45
C MET A 1 -4.71 13.66 5.44
N LYS A 2 -4.53 12.42 5.02
CA LYS A 2 -3.99 11.38 5.88
C LYS A 2 -2.81 10.70 5.22
N TYR A 3 -1.80 10.39 6.02
CA TYR A 3 -0.68 9.57 5.58
C TYR A 3 -0.90 8.12 5.98
N TYR A 4 -0.66 7.23 5.03
CA TYR A 4 -0.69 5.78 5.29
C TYR A 4 0.65 5.19 4.93
N LEU A 5 1.14 4.33 5.81
CA LEU A 5 2.29 3.48 5.52
C LEU A 5 1.74 2.16 5.00
N ILE A 6 2.23 1.72 3.85
CA ILE A 6 1.86 0.46 3.23
C ILE A 6 3.13 -0.39 3.13
N SER A 7 3.10 -1.54 3.77
CA SER A 7 4.21 -2.48 3.72
C SER A 7 3.68 -3.85 3.33
N TYR A 8 4.46 -4.61 2.58
CA TYR A 8 4.03 -5.92 2.12
C TYR A 8 5.17 -6.92 2.16
N ASP A 9 4.78 -8.17 2.20
CA ASP A 9 5.69 -9.31 2.13
C ASP A 9 5.16 -10.21 1.00
N LEU A 10 5.84 -10.19 -0.13
CA LEU A 10 5.41 -10.90 -1.34
C LEU A 10 6.13 -12.24 -1.41
N LYS A 11 5.36 -13.31 -1.56
CA LYS A 11 5.84 -14.68 -1.41
C LYS A 11 6.05 -15.43 -2.70
N THR A 12 5.63 -14.87 -3.84
CA THR A 12 5.70 -15.58 -5.12
C THR A 12 6.83 -14.99 -5.99
N PRO A 13 8.03 -15.58 -5.98
CA PRO A 13 9.13 -15.11 -6.83
C PRO A 13 8.74 -15.17 -8.31
N GLY A 14 9.10 -14.13 -9.06
CA GLY A 14 8.81 -14.05 -10.48
C GLY A 14 7.39 -13.60 -10.82
N GLN A 15 6.54 -13.45 -9.83
CA GLN A 15 5.20 -12.89 -10.03
C GLN A 15 5.30 -11.43 -10.45
N ASN A 16 4.47 -11.02 -11.41
CA ASN A 16 4.39 -9.62 -11.82
C ASN A 16 3.46 -8.87 -10.87
N TYR A 17 4.03 -8.00 -10.04
CA TYR A 17 3.27 -7.20 -9.09
C TYR A 17 3.02 -5.76 -9.55
N SER A 18 3.18 -5.48 -10.86
CA SER A 18 3.00 -4.11 -11.36
C SER A 18 1.61 -3.55 -11.06
N GLY A 19 0.58 -4.39 -11.06
CA GLY A 19 -0.77 -3.97 -10.70
C GLY A 19 -0.86 -3.47 -9.26
N LEU A 20 -0.18 -4.14 -8.34
CA LEU A 20 -0.10 -3.71 -6.95
C LEU A 20 0.56 -2.34 -6.84
N TYR A 21 1.69 -2.14 -7.51
CA TYR A 21 2.42 -0.87 -7.46
C TYR A 21 1.59 0.26 -8.06
N ASP A 22 0.94 0.01 -9.19
CA ASP A 22 0.08 1.00 -9.83
C ASP A 22 -1.12 1.36 -8.94
N ALA A 23 -1.70 0.38 -8.24
CA ALA A 23 -2.79 0.62 -7.32
C ALA A 23 -2.34 1.49 -6.14
N ILE A 24 -1.16 1.26 -5.60
CA ILE A 24 -0.60 2.09 -4.53
C ILE A 24 -0.40 3.52 -5.04
N LYS A 25 0.20 3.69 -6.20
CA LYS A 25 0.47 5.01 -6.78
C LYS A 25 -0.81 5.80 -7.05
N SER A 26 -1.91 5.11 -7.33
CA SER A 26 -3.18 5.77 -7.63
C SER A 26 -3.91 6.29 -6.39
N LEU A 27 -3.45 5.95 -5.18
CA LEU A 27 -4.09 6.37 -3.93
C LEU A 27 -3.91 7.86 -3.63
N GLY A 28 -2.85 8.47 -4.13
CA GLY A 28 -2.55 9.87 -3.88
C GLY A 28 -1.07 10.15 -4.12
N GLU A 29 -0.54 11.17 -3.45
CA GLU A 29 0.88 11.44 -3.51
C GLU A 29 1.63 10.33 -2.76
N TRP A 30 2.67 9.81 -3.38
CA TRP A 30 3.36 8.65 -2.83
C TRP A 30 4.85 8.89 -2.72
N ARG A 31 5.45 8.14 -1.78
CA ARG A 31 6.89 7.99 -1.63
C ARG A 31 7.18 6.50 -1.48
N HIS A 32 8.28 6.07 -2.01
CA HIS A 32 8.68 4.66 -1.98
C HIS A 32 10.07 4.55 -1.34
N PRO A 33 10.16 4.73 -0.01
CA PRO A 33 11.46 4.83 0.67
C PRO A 33 12.22 3.52 0.74
N MET A 34 11.50 2.39 0.72
CA MET A 34 12.13 1.06 0.77
C MET A 34 11.40 0.15 -0.19
N GLU A 35 12.06 -0.93 -0.61
CA GLU A 35 11.55 -1.82 -1.65
C GLU A 35 10.13 -2.31 -1.40
N SER A 36 9.80 -2.64 -0.16
CA SER A 36 8.48 -3.17 0.20
C SER A 36 7.66 -2.23 1.06
N THR A 37 8.03 -0.96 1.14
CA THR A 37 7.36 0.01 2.00
C THR A 37 7.12 1.32 1.25
N TRP A 38 5.87 1.77 1.31
CA TRP A 38 5.41 3.01 0.67
C TRP A 38 4.76 3.90 1.70
N VAL A 39 4.80 5.20 1.47
CA VAL A 39 4.01 6.18 2.22
C VAL A 39 3.15 6.92 1.22
N VAL A 40 1.85 7.00 1.45
CA VAL A 40 0.92 7.68 0.56
C VAL A 40 0.13 8.73 1.33
N LEU A 41 -0.10 9.87 0.68
CA LEU A 41 -0.94 10.94 1.21
C LEU A 41 -2.27 10.88 0.48
N THR A 42 -3.35 10.66 1.25
CA THR A 42 -4.69 10.49 0.71
C THR A 42 -5.61 11.59 1.22
N ASP A 43 -6.84 11.63 0.70
CA ASP A 43 -7.88 12.50 1.24
C ASP A 43 -8.37 11.96 2.60
N ASP A 44 -9.21 12.77 3.27
CA ASP A 44 -9.69 12.41 4.61
C ASP A 44 -10.72 11.28 4.61
N ASN A 45 -11.30 10.96 3.45
CA ASN A 45 -12.31 9.92 3.34
C ASN A 45 -11.74 8.52 3.14
N THR A 46 -10.47 8.44 2.79
CA THR A 46 -9.80 7.16 2.60
C THR A 46 -9.45 6.55 3.96
N THR A 47 -9.72 5.26 4.11
CA THR A 47 -9.42 4.52 5.34
C THR A 47 -8.41 3.41 5.07
N ALA A 48 -7.76 2.95 6.13
CA ALA A 48 -6.82 1.82 6.02
C ALA A 48 -7.51 0.56 5.49
N VAL A 49 -8.75 0.34 5.91
CA VAL A 49 -9.54 -0.82 5.44
C VAL A 49 -9.80 -0.72 3.94
N MET A 50 -10.18 0.46 3.45
CA MET A 50 -10.42 0.67 2.01
C MET A 50 -9.16 0.38 1.20
N ILE A 51 -8.03 0.88 1.66
CA ILE A 51 -6.74 0.65 0.99
C ILE A 51 -6.42 -0.84 0.96
N ARG A 52 -6.49 -1.48 2.11
CA ARG A 52 -6.17 -2.90 2.25
C ARG A 52 -7.06 -3.78 1.35
N GLU A 53 -8.36 -3.52 1.33
CA GLU A 53 -9.28 -4.31 0.51
C GLU A 53 -9.03 -4.08 -0.98
N ASN A 54 -8.66 -2.88 -1.38
CA ASN A 54 -8.29 -2.62 -2.76
C ASN A 54 -7.00 -3.35 -3.16
N LEU A 55 -5.98 -3.30 -2.32
CA LEU A 55 -4.69 -3.91 -2.63
C LEU A 55 -4.74 -5.43 -2.63
N LYS A 56 -5.62 -6.03 -1.85
CA LYS A 56 -5.78 -7.49 -1.81
C LYS A 56 -6.08 -8.09 -3.18
N LYS A 57 -6.70 -7.34 -4.07
CA LYS A 57 -7.01 -7.81 -5.44
C LYS A 57 -5.75 -8.14 -6.24
N TYR A 58 -4.62 -7.57 -5.87
CA TYR A 58 -3.37 -7.69 -6.60
C TYR A 58 -2.38 -8.62 -5.91
N LEU A 59 -2.79 -9.26 -4.82
CA LEU A 59 -1.94 -10.15 -4.04
C LEU A 59 -2.20 -11.59 -4.40
N ASP A 60 -1.17 -12.40 -4.23
CA ASP A 60 -1.24 -13.84 -4.43
C ASP A 60 -1.46 -14.55 -3.09
N THR A 61 -1.74 -15.85 -3.14
CA THR A 61 -1.88 -16.64 -1.93
C THR A 61 -0.59 -16.60 -1.10
N GLY A 62 -0.71 -16.28 0.17
CA GLY A 62 0.44 -16.19 1.06
C GLY A 62 1.10 -14.81 1.10
N ASP A 63 0.75 -13.91 0.17
CA ASP A 63 1.22 -12.53 0.25
C ASP A 63 0.56 -11.81 1.42
N LEU A 64 1.30 -10.92 2.05
CA LEU A 64 0.82 -10.13 3.18
C LEU A 64 0.92 -8.65 2.87
N VAL A 65 -0.06 -7.88 3.33
CA VAL A 65 -0.03 -6.42 3.25
C VAL A 65 -0.42 -5.82 4.60
N PHE A 66 0.26 -4.76 4.96
CA PHE A 66 0.07 -4.04 6.22
C PHE A 66 -0.16 -2.57 5.88
N VAL A 67 -1.27 -2.01 6.37
CA VAL A 67 -1.66 -0.61 6.10
C VAL A 67 -1.93 0.08 7.43
N VAL A 68 -1.21 1.16 7.70
CA VAL A 68 -1.31 1.89 8.97
C VAL A 68 -1.46 3.37 8.72
N ASN A 69 -2.39 4.00 9.40
CA ASN A 69 -2.52 5.45 9.42
C ASN A 69 -1.39 6.03 10.28
N VAL A 70 -0.53 6.83 9.66
CA VAL A 70 0.62 7.46 10.32
C VAL A 70 0.57 8.98 10.23
N SER A 71 -0.65 9.52 10.24
CA SER A 71 -0.84 10.95 10.02
C SER A 71 -0.06 11.84 11.00
N SER A 72 0.30 11.32 12.15
CA SER A 72 1.08 12.05 13.17
C SER A 72 2.54 11.65 13.19
N ALA A 73 3.00 10.87 12.23
CA ALA A 73 4.41 10.44 12.18
C ALA A 73 5.32 11.62 11.86
N GLU A 74 6.46 11.63 12.49
CA GLU A 74 7.48 12.66 12.29
C GLU A 74 8.80 12.06 11.84
#